data_28a71a4d099799506147541b87857ccb
#
_entry.id   28a71a4d099799506147541b87857ccb
#
_cell.length_a   1.000
_cell.length_b   1.000
_cell.length_c   1.000
_cell.angle_alpha   90.00
_cell.angle_beta   90.00
_cell.angle_gamma   90.00
#
_symmetry.space_group_name_H-M   'P 1'
#
loop_
_entity.id
_entity.type
_entity.pdbx_description
1 polymer ?
#
loop_
_entity_poly.entity_id
_entity_poly.type
_entity_poly.pdbx_seq_one_letter_code
_entity_poly.pdbx_strand_id
1 'polypeptide(L)'
;AIESVRQQSYGEWELLLIDDGSTDESSKICKAYAEKEEKIRYIRKENGGVSSARNRGLQETAGEWIYFMDADDWLDPECFKTIMEYRELESVDIVSWNYYLKEEGCSTKASAIRPERFVETVDEALIREILFYGYAEKRERKHGSMRTLWTRMFRTFVIKGLRFCEDVKIGEDALFCAMAYQRAEKAAFLNEYLYNYRKVSSS
;
A
#
# COMPACT_ATOMS: atom_id res chain seq x y z
N ALA A 1 10.36 7.41 -4.47
CA ALA A 1 9.37 6.42 -4.93
C ALA A 1 9.91 5.55 -6.07
N ILE A 2 9.98 6.01 -7.32
CA ILE A 2 10.31 5.19 -8.51
C ILE A 2 11.60 4.40 -8.32
N GLU A 3 12.69 5.04 -7.88
CA GLU A 3 13.98 4.38 -7.66
C GLU A 3 13.92 3.26 -6.63
N SER A 4 13.10 3.39 -5.58
CA SER A 4 12.97 2.32 -4.58
C SER A 4 12.25 1.07 -5.09
N VAL A 5 11.39 1.22 -6.11
CA VAL A 5 10.78 0.07 -6.81
C VAL A 5 11.80 -0.56 -7.78
N ARG A 6 12.55 0.25 -8.52
CA ARG A 6 13.59 -0.24 -9.44
C ARG A 6 14.72 -0.99 -8.75
N GLN A 7 15.01 -0.62 -7.50
CA GLN A 7 16.06 -1.24 -6.66
C GLN A 7 15.57 -2.46 -5.87
N GLN A 8 14.34 -2.92 -6.08
CA GLN A 8 13.87 -4.14 -5.42
C GLN A 8 14.69 -5.35 -5.86
N SER A 9 15.09 -6.18 -4.89
CA SER A 9 15.83 -7.42 -5.14
C SER A 9 14.97 -8.52 -5.80
N TYR A 10 13.65 -8.42 -5.69
CA TYR A 10 12.68 -9.26 -6.40
C TYR A 10 12.38 -8.68 -7.78
N GLY A 11 12.52 -9.49 -8.82
CA GLY A 11 12.46 -9.01 -10.20
C GLY A 11 11.09 -9.02 -10.88
N GLU A 12 10.10 -9.73 -10.35
CA GLU A 12 8.80 -9.90 -11.01
C GLU A 12 7.79 -8.84 -10.53
N TRP A 13 7.92 -7.62 -11.06
CA TRP A 13 7.02 -6.50 -10.76
C TRP A 13 6.73 -5.67 -12.00
N GLU A 14 5.60 -4.99 -12.01
CA GLU A 14 5.27 -3.86 -12.88
C GLU A 14 5.00 -2.60 -12.03
N LEU A 15 5.30 -1.43 -12.56
CA LEU A 15 5.04 -0.15 -11.92
C LEU A 15 4.14 0.72 -12.80
N LEU A 16 2.94 1.03 -12.30
CA LEU A 16 2.03 1.96 -12.94
C LEU A 16 2.18 3.35 -12.32
N LEU A 17 2.67 4.30 -13.09
CA LEU A 17 2.77 5.71 -12.71
C LEU A 17 1.52 6.44 -13.19
N ILE A 18 0.59 6.68 -12.28
CA ILE A 18 -0.67 7.38 -12.59
C ILE A 18 -0.49 8.88 -12.29
N ASP A 19 -0.45 9.67 -13.33
CA ASP A 19 -0.35 11.13 -13.24
C ASP A 19 -1.74 11.76 -13.30
N ASP A 20 -2.19 12.28 -12.17
CA ASP A 20 -3.49 12.92 -12.00
C ASP A 20 -3.48 14.40 -12.42
N GLY A 21 -2.93 14.67 -13.59
CA GLY A 21 -2.93 16.01 -14.18
C GLY A 21 -1.87 16.94 -13.60
N SER A 22 -0.67 16.44 -13.25
CA SER A 22 0.43 17.25 -12.70
C SER A 22 0.77 18.44 -13.60
N THR A 23 1.05 19.56 -12.96
CA THR A 23 1.42 20.84 -13.63
C THR A 23 2.90 21.20 -13.45
N ASP A 24 3.63 20.40 -12.68
CA ASP A 24 5.07 20.50 -12.43
C ASP A 24 5.88 19.53 -13.31
N GLU A 25 7.15 19.30 -12.97
CA GLU A 25 8.03 18.39 -13.69
C GLU A 25 7.70 16.89 -13.53
N SER A 26 6.73 16.53 -12.69
CA SER A 26 6.39 15.12 -12.39
C SER A 26 6.07 14.33 -13.65
N SER A 27 5.25 14.88 -14.55
CA SER A 27 4.93 14.25 -15.85
C SER A 27 6.17 13.91 -16.67
N LYS A 28 7.12 14.83 -16.73
CA LYS A 28 8.36 14.68 -17.51
C LYS A 28 9.26 13.61 -16.89
N ILE A 29 9.38 13.62 -15.58
CA ILE A 29 10.14 12.61 -14.83
C ILE A 29 9.55 11.23 -15.06
N CYS A 30 8.24 11.05 -14.86
CA CYS A 30 7.56 9.77 -15.03
C CYS A 30 7.68 9.21 -16.45
N LYS A 31 7.53 10.06 -17.48
CA LYS A 31 7.74 9.66 -18.88
C LYS A 31 9.16 9.16 -19.13
N ALA A 32 10.17 9.88 -18.63
CA ALA A 32 11.56 9.51 -18.82
C ALA A 32 11.93 8.17 -18.18
N TYR A 33 11.24 7.77 -17.10
CA TYR A 33 11.41 6.42 -16.53
C TYR A 33 10.68 5.35 -17.35
N ALA A 34 9.46 5.60 -17.80
CA ALA A 34 8.70 4.66 -18.63
C ALA A 34 9.35 4.40 -20.00
N GLU A 35 10.06 5.39 -20.57
CA GLU A 35 10.81 5.23 -21.82
C GLU A 35 12.07 4.34 -21.66
N LYS A 36 12.61 4.22 -20.45
CA LYS A 36 13.86 3.50 -20.17
C LYS A 36 13.66 2.10 -19.61
N GLU A 37 12.49 1.82 -19.05
CA GLU A 37 12.22 0.60 -18.30
C GLU A 37 10.87 0.02 -18.71
N GLU A 38 10.86 -1.11 -19.39
CA GLU A 38 9.63 -1.76 -19.92
C GLU A 38 8.64 -2.17 -18.82
N LYS A 39 9.12 -2.39 -17.60
CA LYS A 39 8.28 -2.69 -16.43
C LYS A 39 7.54 -1.47 -15.88
N ILE A 40 7.85 -0.25 -16.37
CA ILE A 40 7.24 0.99 -15.92
C ILE A 40 6.29 1.52 -17.00
N ARG A 41 5.04 1.71 -16.64
CA ARG A 41 4.02 2.29 -17.51
C ARG A 41 3.58 3.65 -16.95
N TYR A 42 3.55 4.66 -17.81
CA TYR A 42 3.07 6.00 -17.45
C TYR A 42 1.70 6.25 -18.05
N ILE A 43 0.76 6.66 -17.22
CA ILE A 43 -0.62 6.95 -17.59
C ILE A 43 -1.01 8.32 -17.04
N ARG A 44 -1.30 9.27 -17.94
CA ARG A 44 -1.82 10.59 -17.56
C ARG A 44 -3.32 10.63 -17.68
N LYS A 45 -3.98 11.30 -16.75
CA LYS A 45 -5.40 11.60 -16.78
C LYS A 45 -5.66 13.06 -16.38
N GLU A 46 -6.88 13.54 -16.60
CA GLU A 46 -7.32 14.79 -16.01
C GLU A 46 -7.39 14.68 -14.49
N ASN A 47 -7.07 15.80 -13.79
CA ASN A 47 -7.09 15.82 -12.33
C ASN A 47 -8.48 15.45 -11.80
N GLY A 48 -8.52 14.46 -10.93
CA GLY A 48 -9.74 13.96 -10.28
C GLY A 48 -9.51 13.55 -8.83
N GLY A 49 -8.29 13.78 -8.32
CA GLY A 49 -7.90 13.44 -6.95
C GLY A 49 -7.41 12.00 -6.79
N VAL A 50 -6.88 11.71 -5.59
CA VAL A 50 -6.19 10.46 -5.28
C VAL A 50 -7.04 9.20 -5.52
N SER A 51 -8.32 9.21 -5.13
CA SER A 51 -9.26 8.09 -5.37
C SER A 51 -9.42 7.81 -6.86
N SER A 52 -9.56 8.86 -7.67
CA SER A 52 -9.70 8.75 -9.13
C SER A 52 -8.42 8.22 -9.78
N ALA A 53 -7.25 8.66 -9.32
CA ALA A 53 -5.96 8.14 -9.77
C ALA A 53 -5.80 6.65 -9.44
N ARG A 54 -6.08 6.24 -8.18
CA ARG A 54 -6.04 4.84 -7.75
C ARG A 54 -7.04 3.96 -8.51
N ASN A 55 -8.24 4.46 -8.77
CA ASN A 55 -9.24 3.77 -9.60
C ASN A 55 -8.75 3.54 -11.04
N ARG A 56 -8.04 4.52 -11.60
CA ARG A 56 -7.41 4.34 -12.91
C ARG A 56 -6.31 3.28 -12.86
N GLY A 57 -5.49 3.26 -11.83
CA GLY A 57 -4.49 2.22 -11.61
C GLY A 57 -5.12 0.82 -11.57
N LEU A 58 -6.19 0.63 -10.81
CA LEU A 58 -6.91 -0.63 -10.71
C LEU A 58 -7.46 -1.17 -12.05
N GLN A 59 -7.78 -0.29 -12.99
CA GLN A 59 -8.24 -0.69 -14.33
C GLN A 59 -7.11 -1.20 -15.23
N GLU A 60 -5.88 -0.84 -14.92
CA GLU A 60 -4.69 -1.10 -15.75
C GLU A 60 -3.81 -2.23 -15.22
N THR A 61 -4.04 -2.67 -13.98
CA THR A 61 -3.24 -3.73 -13.35
C THR A 61 -3.50 -5.10 -13.95
N ALA A 62 -2.45 -5.91 -14.07
CA ALA A 62 -2.50 -7.29 -14.54
C ALA A 62 -1.86 -8.29 -13.58
N GLY A 63 -1.15 -7.82 -12.54
CA GLY A 63 -0.45 -8.65 -11.58
C GLY A 63 -1.36 -9.52 -10.71
N GLU A 64 -0.82 -10.60 -10.18
CA GLU A 64 -1.50 -11.47 -9.21
C GLU A 64 -1.70 -10.76 -7.86
N TRP A 65 -0.78 -9.89 -7.50
CA TRP A 65 -0.82 -9.05 -6.32
C TRP A 65 -0.81 -7.58 -6.70
N ILE A 66 -1.55 -6.77 -5.97
CA ILE A 66 -1.61 -5.31 -6.16
C ILE A 66 -1.17 -4.61 -4.89
N TYR A 67 -0.29 -3.64 -5.08
CA TYR A 67 0.25 -2.78 -4.05
C TYR A 67 0.07 -1.30 -4.43
N PHE A 68 -0.30 -0.46 -3.46
CA PHE A 68 -0.41 0.99 -3.64
C PHE A 68 0.69 1.70 -2.87
N MET A 69 1.33 2.66 -3.51
CA MET A 69 2.43 3.42 -2.94
C MET A 69 2.22 4.91 -3.16
N ASP A 70 2.47 5.70 -2.13
CA ASP A 70 2.43 7.15 -2.24
C ASP A 70 3.73 7.70 -2.88
N ALA A 71 3.60 8.77 -3.67
CA ALA A 71 4.68 9.25 -4.53
C ALA A 71 5.84 9.92 -3.77
N ASP A 72 5.64 10.33 -2.53
CA ASP A 72 6.61 10.98 -1.66
C ASP A 72 7.36 10.00 -0.73
N ASP A 73 6.99 8.73 -0.73
CA ASP A 73 7.54 7.67 0.10
C ASP A 73 8.50 6.73 -0.65
N TRP A 74 9.07 5.74 0.04
CA TRP A 74 9.92 4.72 -0.60
C TRP A 74 9.90 3.39 0.14
N LEU A 75 10.18 2.31 -0.61
CA LEU A 75 10.27 0.94 -0.11
C LEU A 75 11.66 0.61 0.42
N ASP A 76 11.73 -0.36 1.34
CA ASP A 76 12.96 -1.09 1.62
C ASP A 76 13.35 -1.92 0.39
N PRO A 77 14.65 -2.04 0.03
CA PRO A 77 15.08 -2.80 -1.13
C PRO A 77 14.69 -4.28 -1.14
N GLU A 78 14.50 -4.88 0.03
CA GLU A 78 14.10 -6.28 0.19
C GLU A 78 12.57 -6.45 0.37
N CYS A 79 11.78 -5.38 0.20
CA CYS A 79 10.34 -5.40 0.50
C CYS A 79 9.62 -6.52 -0.25
N PHE A 80 9.69 -6.52 -1.57
CA PHE A 80 8.95 -7.51 -2.37
C PHE A 80 9.49 -8.92 -2.15
N LYS A 81 10.80 -9.08 -2.04
CA LYS A 81 11.41 -10.38 -1.78
C LYS A 81 10.96 -10.95 -0.43
N THR A 82 11.02 -10.14 0.63
CA THR A 82 10.59 -10.56 1.98
C THR A 82 9.14 -11.03 1.98
N ILE A 83 8.25 -10.34 1.25
CA ILE A 83 6.84 -10.70 1.15
C ILE A 83 6.68 -11.99 0.33
N MET A 84 7.34 -12.08 -0.84
CA MET A 84 7.19 -13.21 -1.76
C MET A 84 7.82 -14.52 -1.23
N GLU A 85 8.81 -14.44 -0.36
CA GLU A 85 9.40 -15.59 0.33
C GLU A 85 8.63 -16.03 1.59
N TYR A 86 7.58 -15.31 1.95
CA TYR A 86 6.75 -15.71 3.09
C TYR A 86 6.03 -17.02 2.81
N ARG A 87 6.27 -18.04 3.67
CA ARG A 87 5.85 -19.45 3.42
C ARG A 87 4.33 -19.60 3.27
N GLU A 88 3.57 -18.82 4.00
CA GLU A 88 2.11 -18.87 4.01
C GLU A 88 1.47 -17.98 2.94
N LEU A 89 2.27 -17.36 2.05
CA LEU A 89 1.78 -16.43 1.04
C LEU A 89 0.68 -17.04 0.15
N GLU A 90 0.80 -18.31 -0.22
CA GLU A 90 -0.20 -18.99 -1.05
C GLU A 90 -1.56 -19.14 -0.36
N SER A 91 -1.58 -19.14 0.97
CA SER A 91 -2.79 -19.34 1.75
C SER A 91 -3.45 -18.06 2.24
N VAL A 92 -2.89 -16.89 1.91
CA VAL A 92 -3.40 -15.59 2.37
C VAL A 92 -3.82 -14.70 1.21
N ASP A 93 -4.72 -13.79 1.48
CA ASP A 93 -5.32 -12.87 0.52
C ASP A 93 -4.82 -11.44 0.66
N ILE A 94 -4.39 -11.08 1.87
CA ILE A 94 -3.86 -9.77 2.21
C ILE A 94 -2.60 -9.97 3.06
N VAL A 95 -1.53 -9.25 2.74
CA VAL A 95 -0.32 -9.18 3.54
C VAL A 95 -0.12 -7.77 4.04
N SER A 96 0.18 -7.61 5.32
CA SER A 96 0.43 -6.31 5.96
C SER A 96 1.78 -6.31 6.67
N TRP A 97 2.43 -5.15 6.75
CA TRP A 97 3.73 -4.96 7.38
C TRP A 97 3.85 -3.61 8.10
N ASN A 98 4.96 -3.41 8.78
CA ASN A 98 5.30 -2.18 9.51
C ASN A 98 6.08 -1.18 8.64
N TYR A 99 6.28 0.02 9.17
CA TYR A 99 6.96 1.10 8.46
C TYR A 99 7.87 1.91 9.38
N TYR A 100 8.80 2.63 8.77
CA TYR A 100 9.55 3.69 9.41
C TYR A 100 8.89 5.04 9.15
N LEU A 101 8.75 5.84 10.19
CA LEU A 101 8.47 7.26 10.07
C LEU A 101 9.79 8.00 9.87
N LYS A 102 9.94 8.68 8.75
CA LYS A 102 11.14 9.42 8.38
C LYS A 102 10.88 10.92 8.47
N GLU A 103 11.52 11.55 9.46
CA GLU A 103 11.60 13.00 9.62
C GLU A 103 13.05 13.44 9.35
N GLU A 104 13.29 14.75 9.19
CA GLU A 104 14.63 15.27 8.98
C GLU A 104 15.56 14.86 10.12
N GLY A 105 16.62 14.11 9.80
CA GLY A 105 17.59 13.61 10.76
C GLY A 105 17.10 12.51 11.72
N CYS A 106 15.85 12.04 11.59
CA CYS A 106 15.28 11.03 12.47
C CYS A 106 14.59 9.90 11.69
N SER A 107 14.73 8.67 12.19
CA SER A 107 14.02 7.50 11.68
C SER A 107 13.43 6.73 12.86
N THR A 108 12.12 6.76 12.99
CA THR A 108 11.41 6.09 14.07
C THR A 108 10.64 4.88 13.56
N LYS A 109 10.77 3.75 14.24
CA LYS A 109 9.92 2.58 13.98
C LYS A 109 8.48 2.90 14.35
N ALA A 110 7.59 2.86 13.37
CA ALA A 110 6.17 3.00 13.60
C ALA A 110 5.55 1.63 13.34
N SER A 111 5.17 0.98 14.40
CA SER A 111 4.60 -0.35 14.35
C SER A 111 3.31 -0.37 15.11
N ALA A 112 2.51 -1.24 14.64
CA ALA A 112 1.43 -1.69 15.43
C ALA A 112 1.15 -3.20 15.19
N ILE A 113 1.90 -3.85 14.33
CA ILE A 113 1.94 -5.30 14.25
C ILE A 113 2.81 -5.82 15.40
N ARG A 114 2.32 -6.84 16.10
CA ARG A 114 3.03 -7.51 17.21
C ARG A 114 4.41 -8.01 16.76
N PRO A 115 5.35 -8.27 17.71
CA PRO A 115 6.69 -8.72 17.37
C PRO A 115 6.74 -10.08 16.65
N GLU A 116 5.64 -10.78 16.53
CA GLU A 116 5.55 -12.10 15.89
C GLU A 116 4.81 -12.02 14.55
N ARG A 117 5.29 -12.76 13.56
CA ARG A 117 4.55 -12.98 12.31
C ARG A 117 3.37 -13.88 12.60
N PHE A 118 2.20 -13.54 12.08
CA PHE A 118 1.00 -14.36 12.26
C PHE A 118 0.04 -14.25 11.06
N VAL A 119 -0.79 -15.28 10.92
CA VAL A 119 -1.92 -15.33 9.98
C VAL A 119 -3.20 -15.40 10.78
N GLU A 120 -4.18 -14.63 10.38
CA GLU A 120 -5.52 -14.65 10.96
C GLU A 120 -6.58 -14.90 9.90
N THR A 121 -7.64 -15.61 10.31
CA THR A 121 -8.89 -15.65 9.54
C THR A 121 -9.54 -14.27 9.63
N VAL A 122 -9.99 -13.77 8.51
CA VAL A 122 -10.68 -12.48 8.46
C VAL A 122 -12.12 -12.67 8.93
N ASP A 123 -12.42 -12.15 10.09
CA ASP A 123 -13.75 -12.19 10.70
C ASP A 123 -14.30 -10.78 10.95
N GLU A 124 -15.52 -10.71 11.46
CA GLU A 124 -16.18 -9.43 11.78
C GLU A 124 -15.41 -8.63 12.84
N ALA A 125 -14.75 -9.30 13.78
CA ALA A 125 -13.99 -8.64 14.84
C ALA A 125 -12.76 -7.94 14.27
N LEU A 126 -12.02 -8.60 13.37
CA LEU A 126 -10.89 -8.02 12.66
C LEU A 126 -11.33 -6.83 11.79
N ILE A 127 -12.42 -6.96 11.05
CA ILE A 127 -12.96 -5.87 10.21
C ILE A 127 -13.36 -4.68 11.07
N ARG A 128 -14.00 -4.90 12.20
CA ARG A 128 -14.33 -3.84 13.17
C ARG A 128 -13.09 -3.15 13.72
N GLU A 129 -12.06 -3.90 14.05
CA GLU A 129 -10.77 -3.33 14.49
C GLU A 129 -10.16 -2.42 13.41
N ILE A 130 -10.22 -2.82 12.13
CA ILE A 130 -9.76 -2.01 10.99
C ILE A 130 -10.53 -0.68 10.92
N LEU A 131 -11.87 -0.73 11.02
CA LEU A 131 -12.73 0.44 10.85
C LEU A 131 -12.64 1.41 12.03
N PHE A 132 -12.61 0.89 13.25
CA PHE A 132 -12.73 1.68 14.48
C PHE A 132 -11.40 1.90 15.20
N TYR A 133 -10.29 1.61 14.55
CA TYR A 133 -8.97 1.88 15.09
C TYR A 133 -8.84 3.35 15.54
N GLY A 134 -8.57 3.53 16.83
CA GLY A 134 -8.45 4.85 17.47
C GLY A 134 -9.68 5.30 18.26
N TYR A 135 -10.82 4.63 18.16
CA TYR A 135 -12.01 4.87 19.00
C TYR A 135 -12.15 3.88 20.15
N ALA A 136 -11.46 2.74 20.11
CA ALA A 136 -11.48 1.77 21.19
C ALA A 136 -10.46 2.16 22.28
N GLU A 137 -10.97 2.30 23.52
CA GLU A 137 -10.14 2.50 24.72
C GLU A 137 -9.02 1.45 24.80
N LYS A 138 -7.78 1.91 25.00
CA LYS A 138 -6.56 1.26 25.57
C LYS A 138 -6.46 -0.28 25.53
N ARG A 139 -7.20 -1.00 24.70
CA ARG A 139 -6.96 -2.43 24.49
C ARG A 139 -5.63 -2.62 23.75
N GLU A 140 -4.88 -3.64 24.13
CA GLU A 140 -3.63 -4.04 23.46
C GLU A 140 -3.86 -4.11 21.96
N ARG A 141 -3.25 -3.19 21.24
CA ARG A 141 -3.39 -3.03 19.79
C ARG A 141 -2.66 -4.16 19.10
N LYS A 142 -3.40 -5.11 18.53
CA LYS A 142 -2.81 -6.26 17.86
C LYS A 142 -2.29 -5.94 16.44
N HIS A 143 -2.92 -5.03 15.72
CA HIS A 143 -2.87 -4.98 14.26
C HIS A 143 -2.47 -3.63 13.65
N GLY A 144 -1.97 -2.67 14.37
CA GLY A 144 -1.52 -1.42 13.81
C GLY A 144 -2.57 -0.48 13.24
N SER A 145 -2.11 0.52 12.52
CA SER A 145 -3.00 1.34 11.72
C SER A 145 -3.46 0.53 10.50
N MET A 146 -4.55 -0.18 10.63
CA MET A 146 -5.15 -0.93 9.52
C MET A 146 -5.86 -0.04 8.49
N ARG A 147 -5.72 1.28 8.60
CA ARG A 147 -6.29 2.26 7.68
C ARG A 147 -5.35 2.64 6.54
N THR A 148 -4.07 2.36 6.69
CA THR A 148 -3.07 2.74 5.68
C THR A 148 -3.07 1.74 4.53
N LEU A 149 -3.20 2.24 3.32
CA LEU A 149 -3.17 1.43 2.12
C LEU A 149 -1.75 0.95 1.78
N TRP A 150 -0.77 1.80 1.99
CA TRP A 150 0.63 1.63 1.60
C TRP A 150 1.45 0.65 2.46
N THR A 151 0.88 0.07 3.50
CA THR A 151 1.47 -1.07 4.24
C THR A 151 0.80 -2.39 3.93
N ARG A 152 0.14 -2.51 2.76
CA ARG A 152 -0.63 -3.71 2.37
C ARG A 152 -0.47 -4.07 0.93
N MET A 153 -0.46 -5.36 0.70
CA MET A 153 -0.53 -5.95 -0.62
C MET A 153 -1.76 -6.87 -0.67
N PHE A 154 -2.49 -6.82 -1.76
CA PHE A 154 -3.77 -7.51 -1.93
C PHE A 154 -3.70 -8.48 -3.08
N ARG A 155 -4.24 -9.68 -2.92
CA ARG A 155 -4.52 -10.53 -4.09
C ARG A 155 -5.52 -9.85 -5.01
N THR A 156 -5.24 -9.89 -6.29
CA THR A 156 -6.06 -9.21 -7.31
C THR A 156 -7.53 -9.63 -7.25
N PHE A 157 -7.82 -10.91 -7.03
CA PHE A 157 -9.20 -11.39 -6.98
C PHE A 157 -10.00 -10.79 -5.81
N VAL A 158 -9.36 -10.48 -4.67
CA VAL A 158 -10.00 -9.87 -3.50
C VAL A 158 -10.50 -8.46 -3.81
N ILE A 159 -9.70 -7.69 -4.55
CA ILE A 159 -10.03 -6.29 -4.86
C ILE A 159 -10.62 -6.09 -6.26
N LYS A 160 -10.79 -7.18 -7.01
CA LYS A 160 -11.39 -7.12 -8.36
C LYS A 160 -12.79 -6.50 -8.32
N GLY A 161 -12.96 -5.42 -9.08
CA GLY A 161 -14.21 -4.67 -9.15
C GLY A 161 -14.49 -3.76 -7.95
N LEU A 162 -13.60 -3.71 -6.93
CA LEU A 162 -13.64 -2.65 -5.93
C LEU A 162 -13.20 -1.32 -6.55
N ARG A 163 -13.70 -0.23 -5.96
CA ARG A 163 -13.32 1.14 -6.32
C ARG A 163 -13.16 1.99 -5.06
N PHE A 164 -12.21 2.90 -5.11
CA PHE A 164 -12.15 4.01 -4.16
C PHE A 164 -13.35 4.93 -4.37
N CYS A 165 -13.98 5.34 -3.28
CA CYS A 165 -15.08 6.29 -3.34
C CYS A 165 -14.52 7.72 -3.57
N GLU A 166 -14.82 8.30 -4.72
CA GLU A 166 -14.28 9.61 -5.13
C GLU A 166 -14.92 10.77 -4.35
N ASP A 167 -16.08 10.54 -3.75
CA ASP A 167 -16.77 11.52 -2.88
C ASP A 167 -16.20 11.57 -1.46
N VAL A 168 -15.44 10.54 -1.04
CA VAL A 168 -14.79 10.47 0.28
C VAL A 168 -13.40 11.08 0.19
N LYS A 169 -13.21 12.24 0.81
CA LYS A 169 -11.93 12.98 0.76
C LYS A 169 -10.97 12.62 1.89
N ILE A 170 -11.45 12.03 2.96
CA ILE A 170 -10.64 11.62 4.12
C ILE A 170 -11.13 10.24 4.58
N GLY A 171 -10.21 9.27 4.63
CA GLY A 171 -10.53 7.91 5.03
C GLY A 171 -10.94 6.99 3.89
N GLU A 172 -10.72 7.40 2.63
CA GLU A 172 -10.93 6.59 1.43
C GLU A 172 -10.11 5.29 1.49
N ASP A 173 -8.90 5.34 2.06
CA ASP A 173 -8.01 4.20 2.27
C ASP A 173 -8.62 3.19 3.25
N ALA A 174 -9.12 3.69 4.39
CA ALA A 174 -9.76 2.86 5.40
C ALA A 174 -11.01 2.15 4.85
N LEU A 175 -11.81 2.88 4.06
CA LEU A 175 -12.99 2.32 3.42
C LEU A 175 -12.62 1.24 2.41
N PHE A 176 -11.61 1.49 1.56
CA PHE A 176 -11.14 0.51 0.58
C PHE A 176 -10.57 -0.74 1.27
N CYS A 177 -9.73 -0.56 2.29
CA CYS A 177 -9.20 -1.66 3.08
C CYS A 177 -10.33 -2.49 3.71
N ALA A 178 -11.33 -1.85 4.32
CA ALA A 178 -12.47 -2.55 4.91
C ALA A 178 -13.24 -3.39 3.88
N MET A 179 -13.50 -2.84 2.68
CA MET A 179 -14.15 -3.59 1.60
C MET A 179 -13.29 -4.76 1.11
N ALA A 180 -11.97 -4.59 1.05
CA ALA A 180 -11.05 -5.67 0.70
C ALA A 180 -11.06 -6.79 1.77
N TYR A 181 -10.94 -6.42 3.04
CA TYR A 181 -10.99 -7.39 4.14
C TYR A 181 -12.32 -8.15 4.21
N GLN A 182 -13.47 -7.54 3.85
CA GLN A 182 -14.76 -8.25 3.78
C GLN A 182 -14.79 -9.37 2.73
N ARG A 183 -13.88 -9.38 1.77
CA ARG A 183 -13.77 -10.39 0.71
C ARG A 183 -12.63 -11.39 0.92
N ALA A 184 -11.73 -11.08 1.83
CA ALA A 184 -10.60 -11.92 2.15
C ALA A 184 -10.98 -13.00 3.17
N GLU A 185 -10.38 -14.18 3.04
CA GLU A 185 -10.53 -15.26 4.01
C GLU A 185 -9.43 -15.23 5.06
N LYS A 186 -8.22 -14.88 4.66
CA LYS A 186 -7.04 -14.86 5.53
C LYS A 186 -6.15 -13.66 5.27
N ALA A 187 -5.59 -13.12 6.34
CA ALA A 187 -4.62 -12.04 6.29
C ALA A 187 -3.35 -12.41 7.07
N ALA A 188 -2.20 -12.05 6.50
CA ALA A 188 -0.90 -12.16 7.17
C ALA A 188 -0.43 -10.80 7.68
N PHE A 189 0.19 -10.82 8.85
CA PHE A 189 0.76 -9.65 9.51
C PHE A 189 2.23 -9.90 9.80
N LEU A 190 3.11 -9.17 9.10
CA LEU A 190 4.56 -9.32 9.19
C LEU A 190 5.15 -8.24 10.09
N ASN A 191 5.92 -8.63 11.10
CA ASN A 191 6.67 -7.68 11.93
C ASN A 191 7.95 -7.20 11.21
N GLU A 192 7.83 -6.88 9.92
CA GLU A 192 8.92 -6.36 9.10
C GLU A 192 8.67 -4.90 8.77
N TYR A 193 9.74 -4.11 8.70
CA TYR A 193 9.69 -2.67 8.43
C TYR A 193 10.10 -2.44 6.98
N LEU A 194 9.13 -2.51 6.06
CA LEU A 194 9.38 -2.57 4.62
C LEU A 194 9.01 -1.28 3.87
N TYR A 195 8.50 -0.29 4.59
CA TYR A 195 8.07 0.99 4.03
C TYR A 195 8.66 2.17 4.79
N ASN A 196 8.98 3.23 4.08
CA ASN A 196 9.49 4.45 4.67
C ASN A 196 8.53 5.60 4.36
N TYR A 197 7.74 5.99 5.35
CA TYR A 197 6.81 7.11 5.28
C TYR A 197 7.53 8.42 5.55
N ARG A 198 7.50 9.34 4.60
CA ARG A 198 8.11 10.66 4.71
C ARG A 198 7.17 11.63 5.42
N LYS A 199 7.53 12.06 6.61
CA LYS A 199 6.84 13.16 7.27
C LYS A 199 7.53 14.48 6.91
N VAL A 200 6.86 15.29 6.10
CA VAL A 200 7.28 16.65 5.82
C VAL A 200 6.81 17.51 6.99
N SER A 201 7.74 18.19 7.67
CA SER A 201 7.36 19.21 8.65
C SER A 201 6.55 20.28 7.92
N SER A 202 5.27 20.41 8.26
CA SER A 202 4.46 21.53 7.79
C SER A 202 5.15 22.84 8.19
N SER A 203 5.67 23.54 7.21
CA SER A 203 6.15 24.91 7.35
C SER A 203 5.00 25.85 7.74
#